data_fe3367e6e305150129b0907e74e35a21
#
_entry.id   fe3367e6e305150129b0907e74e35a21
#
_cell.length_a   1.000
_cell.length_b   1.000
_cell.length_c   1.000
_cell.angle_alpha   90.00
_cell.angle_beta   90.00
_cell.angle_gamma   90.00
#
_symmetry.space_group_name_H-M   'P 1'
#
loop_
_entity.id
_entity.type
_entity.pdbx_description
1 polymer ?
#
loop_
_entity_poly.entity_id
_entity_poly.type
_entity_poly.pdbx_seq_one_letter_code
_entity_poly.pdbx_strand_id
1 'polypeptide(L)'
;MKKLLITCVTIVIILVGALVIFQKINYNRVGADEYYTQINGKGKVIEDKINNGEKIISYEYELPAFDENGRQKTMTFTAQKQLRENAYLLLFVKDNKGVTSYQEVKKDELPKKVSEKLIN
;
A
#
# COMPACT_ATOMS: atom_id res chain seq x y z
N MET A 1 -8.85 -36.49 32.51
CA MET A 1 -7.61 -36.28 31.77
C MET A 1 -7.80 -35.92 30.31
N LYS A 2 -8.68 -36.63 29.57
CA LYS A 2 -8.92 -36.29 28.14
C LYS A 2 -9.46 -34.90 27.92
N LYS A 3 -10.35 -34.39 28.77
CA LYS A 3 -10.91 -33.05 28.64
C LYS A 3 -9.86 -31.95 28.87
N LEU A 4 -8.94 -32.14 29.79
CA LEU A 4 -7.87 -31.20 30.07
C LEU A 4 -6.90 -31.11 28.89
N LEU A 5 -6.58 -32.24 28.29
CA LEU A 5 -5.68 -32.34 27.14
C LEU A 5 -6.27 -31.63 25.91
N ILE A 6 -7.56 -31.83 25.63
CA ILE A 6 -8.28 -31.18 24.53
C ILE A 6 -8.31 -29.66 24.74
N THR A 7 -8.55 -29.19 25.96
CA THR A 7 -8.58 -27.76 26.29
C THR A 7 -7.22 -27.11 26.06
N CYS A 8 -6.12 -27.75 26.45
CA CYS A 8 -4.76 -27.24 26.23
C CYS A 8 -4.43 -27.16 24.74
N VAL A 9 -4.78 -28.17 23.95
CA VAL A 9 -4.56 -28.17 22.50
C VAL A 9 -5.33 -27.05 21.83
N THR A 10 -6.60 -26.82 22.23
CA THR A 10 -7.41 -25.74 21.69
C THR A 10 -6.81 -24.37 21.96
N ILE A 11 -6.30 -24.12 23.18
CA ILE A 11 -5.67 -22.87 23.55
C ILE A 11 -4.38 -22.63 22.70
N VAL A 12 -3.58 -23.65 22.49
CA VAL A 12 -2.36 -23.56 21.66
C VAL A 12 -2.72 -23.20 20.21
N ILE A 13 -3.75 -23.78 19.66
CA ILE A 13 -4.19 -23.47 18.29
C ILE A 13 -4.63 -22.01 18.18
N ILE A 14 -5.36 -21.49 19.14
CA ILE A 14 -5.81 -20.09 19.16
C ILE A 14 -4.61 -19.15 19.25
N LEU A 15 -3.61 -19.43 20.08
CA LEU A 15 -2.41 -18.61 20.21
C LEU A 15 -1.58 -18.59 18.93
N VAL A 16 -1.40 -19.74 18.29
CA VAL A 16 -0.68 -19.82 17.02
C VAL A 16 -1.44 -19.04 15.93
N GLY A 17 -2.76 -19.17 15.86
CA GLY A 17 -3.58 -18.42 14.94
C GLY A 17 -3.44 -16.90 15.12
N ALA A 18 -3.45 -16.43 16.38
CA ALA A 18 -3.25 -15.02 16.68
C ALA A 18 -1.88 -14.50 16.23
N LEU A 19 -0.81 -15.28 16.45
CA LEU A 19 0.55 -14.92 16.01
C LEU A 19 0.63 -14.79 14.49
N VAL A 20 0.00 -15.69 13.74
CA VAL A 20 -0.02 -15.64 12.28
C VAL A 20 -0.74 -14.40 11.80
N ILE A 21 -1.85 -14.02 12.42
CA ILE A 21 -2.59 -12.79 12.08
C ILE A 21 -1.70 -11.56 12.33
N PHE A 22 -1.02 -11.49 13.47
CA PHE A 22 -0.10 -10.39 13.77
C PHE A 22 1.02 -10.25 12.75
N GLN A 23 1.59 -11.35 12.28
CA GLN A 23 2.65 -11.32 11.28
C GLN A 23 2.18 -10.80 9.92
N LYS A 24 0.90 -10.97 9.60
CA LYS A 24 0.32 -10.50 8.35
C LYS A 24 -0.08 -9.03 8.36
N ILE A 25 -0.14 -8.39 9.53
CA ILE A 25 -0.50 -6.99 9.64
C ILE A 25 0.69 -6.13 9.17
N ASN A 26 0.44 -5.30 8.15
CA ASN A 26 1.41 -4.33 7.71
C ASN A 26 1.16 -3.01 8.45
N TYR A 27 2.05 -2.65 9.34
CA TYR A 27 1.91 -1.46 10.19
C TYR A 27 1.85 -0.16 9.37
N ASN A 28 2.44 -0.12 8.18
CA ASN A 28 2.36 1.04 7.30
C ASN A 28 0.96 1.26 6.73
N ARG A 29 0.11 0.27 6.81
CA ARG A 29 -1.26 0.29 6.29
C ARG A 29 -2.32 0.42 7.36
N VAL A 30 -1.99 0.09 8.61
CA VAL A 30 -2.94 0.15 9.73
C VAL A 30 -3.33 1.60 9.98
N GLY A 31 -4.64 1.89 9.97
CA GLY A 31 -5.17 3.23 10.17
C GLY A 31 -4.95 4.18 9.00
N ALA A 32 -4.44 3.69 7.86
CA ALA A 32 -4.21 4.52 6.69
C ALA A 32 -5.50 4.71 5.88
N ASP A 33 -5.65 5.87 5.28
CA ASP A 33 -6.70 6.12 4.30
C ASP A 33 -6.28 5.55 2.96
N GLU A 34 -7.24 5.05 2.19
CA GLU A 34 -7.00 4.43 0.90
C GLU A 34 -7.36 5.37 -0.24
N TYR A 35 -6.40 5.55 -1.16
CA TYR A 35 -6.58 6.31 -2.39
C TYR A 35 -6.12 5.46 -3.56
N TYR A 36 -6.74 5.67 -4.71
CA TYR A 36 -6.44 4.93 -5.93
C TYR A 36 -5.94 5.89 -6.99
N THR A 37 -4.91 5.48 -7.73
CA THR A 37 -4.36 6.27 -8.82
C THR A 37 -3.98 5.36 -9.98
N GLN A 38 -3.74 5.97 -11.13
CA GLN A 38 -3.19 5.28 -12.30
C GLN A 38 -1.86 5.93 -12.66
N ILE A 39 -0.86 5.09 -12.92
CA ILE A 39 0.46 5.58 -13.32
C ILE A 39 0.36 6.20 -14.71
N ASN A 40 0.75 7.47 -14.80
CA ASN A 40 0.79 8.21 -16.04
C ASN A 40 2.19 8.78 -16.24
N GLY A 41 2.86 8.32 -17.26
CA GLY A 41 4.21 8.76 -17.56
C GLY A 41 5.29 8.13 -16.69
N LYS A 42 6.45 8.72 -16.71
CA LYS A 42 7.62 8.25 -15.95
C LYS A 42 7.79 9.06 -14.67
N GLY A 43 8.23 8.38 -13.60
CA GLY A 43 8.57 9.07 -12.36
C GLY A 43 9.79 9.98 -12.55
N LYS A 44 9.81 11.07 -11.78
CA LYS A 44 10.95 11.97 -11.75
C LYS A 44 12.11 11.30 -11.03
N VAL A 45 13.28 11.25 -11.66
CA VAL A 45 14.45 10.63 -11.06
C VAL A 45 14.98 11.51 -9.93
N ILE A 46 15.13 10.89 -8.76
CA ILE A 46 15.73 11.54 -7.59
C ILE A 46 16.97 10.74 -7.21
N GLU A 47 18.11 11.42 -7.12
CA GLU A 47 19.39 10.81 -6.81
C GLU A 47 19.89 11.34 -5.47
N ASP A 48 20.02 10.46 -4.49
CA ASP A 48 20.53 10.78 -3.16
C ASP A 48 21.85 10.08 -2.92
N LYS A 49 22.79 10.76 -2.25
CA LYS A 49 24.04 10.16 -1.82
C LYS A 49 23.98 9.82 -0.34
N ILE A 50 24.35 8.60 -0.01
CA ILE A 50 24.48 8.18 1.39
C ILE A 50 25.92 8.34 1.86
N ASN A 51 26.14 8.21 3.18
CA ASN A 51 27.42 8.55 3.83
C ASN A 51 28.65 7.81 3.29
N ASN A 52 28.48 6.64 2.69
CA ASN A 52 29.58 5.86 2.11
C ASN A 52 29.87 6.19 0.64
N GLY A 53 29.22 7.21 0.08
CA GLY A 53 29.39 7.63 -1.30
C GLY A 53 28.54 6.85 -2.32
N GLU A 54 27.75 5.89 -1.86
CA GLU A 54 26.81 5.19 -2.74
C GLU A 54 25.64 6.09 -3.11
N LYS A 55 25.15 5.92 -4.33
CA LYS A 55 23.98 6.65 -4.82
C LYS A 55 22.73 5.80 -4.68
N ILE A 56 21.68 6.41 -4.13
CA ILE A 56 20.36 5.80 -4.09
C ILE A 56 19.49 6.53 -5.11
N ILE A 57 18.93 5.77 -6.06
CA ILE A 57 18.05 6.30 -7.09
C ILE A 57 16.61 5.93 -6.73
N SER A 58 15.74 6.91 -6.71
CA SER A 58 14.31 6.72 -6.53
C SER A 58 13.54 7.51 -7.59
N TYR A 59 12.26 7.23 -7.71
CA TYR A 59 11.41 7.85 -8.71
C TYR A 59 10.22 8.49 -8.00
N GLU A 60 10.02 9.78 -8.20
CA GLU A 60 8.94 10.53 -7.60
C GLU A 60 7.77 10.64 -8.57
N TYR A 61 6.58 10.32 -8.07
CA TYR A 61 5.34 10.43 -8.81
C TYR A 61 4.42 11.44 -8.12
N GLU A 62 3.89 12.37 -8.88
CA GLU A 62 2.85 13.31 -8.43
C GLU A 62 1.63 13.09 -9.33
N LEU A 63 0.59 12.49 -8.77
CA LEU A 63 -0.56 12.01 -9.55
C LEU A 63 -1.87 12.35 -8.84
N PRO A 64 -2.94 12.60 -9.61
CA PRO A 64 -4.26 12.69 -9.02
C PRO A 64 -4.68 11.31 -8.50
N ALA A 65 -5.11 11.26 -7.26
CA ALA A 65 -5.59 10.05 -6.62
C ALA A 65 -7.03 10.26 -6.14
N PHE A 66 -7.77 9.19 -6.03
CA PHE A 66 -9.20 9.23 -5.71
C PHE A 66 -9.49 8.32 -4.53
N ASP A 67 -10.29 8.81 -3.56
CA ASP A 67 -10.80 7.96 -2.49
C ASP A 67 -11.96 7.09 -3.02
N GLU A 68 -12.49 6.21 -2.17
CA GLU A 68 -13.58 5.31 -2.57
C GLU A 68 -14.86 6.05 -2.99
N ASN A 69 -15.01 7.31 -2.60
CA ASN A 69 -16.12 8.16 -2.99
C ASN A 69 -15.86 8.95 -4.26
N GLY A 70 -14.68 8.79 -4.87
CA GLY A 70 -14.30 9.48 -6.09
C GLY A 70 -13.78 10.90 -5.88
N ARG A 71 -13.48 11.28 -4.65
CA ARG A 71 -12.90 12.59 -4.35
C ARG A 71 -11.44 12.64 -4.74
N GLN A 72 -11.07 13.66 -5.50
CA GLN A 72 -9.71 13.81 -6.00
C GLN A 72 -8.80 14.54 -5.03
N LYS A 73 -7.58 14.04 -4.89
CA LYS A 73 -6.51 14.72 -4.18
C LYS A 73 -5.19 14.39 -4.87
N THR A 74 -4.34 15.39 -5.09
CA THR A 74 -3.01 15.13 -5.64
C THR A 74 -2.13 14.48 -4.58
N MET A 75 -1.52 13.35 -4.95
CA MET A 75 -0.63 12.60 -4.06
C MET A 75 0.77 12.55 -4.66
N THR A 76 1.77 12.73 -3.81
CA THR A 76 3.17 12.58 -4.18
C THR A 76 3.75 11.42 -3.41
N PHE A 77 4.43 10.51 -4.10
CA PHE A 77 5.08 9.36 -3.48
C PHE A 77 6.32 8.98 -4.27
N THR A 78 7.20 8.21 -3.65
CA THR A 78 8.42 7.73 -4.28
C THR A 78 8.43 6.21 -4.38
N ALA A 79 9.03 5.69 -5.46
CA ALA A 79 9.22 4.27 -5.67
C ALA A 79 10.69 4.01 -5.97
N GLN A 80 11.16 2.80 -5.68
CA GLN A 80 12.56 2.42 -5.92
C GLN A 80 12.82 2.03 -7.37
N LYS A 81 11.77 1.92 -8.19
CA LYS A 81 11.87 1.57 -9.61
C LYS A 81 10.80 2.33 -10.39
N GLN A 82 11.00 2.44 -11.70
CA GLN A 82 9.95 2.96 -12.58
C GLN A 82 8.76 2.00 -12.52
N LEU A 83 7.59 2.55 -12.26
CA LEU A 83 6.36 1.77 -12.21
C LEU A 83 5.78 1.65 -13.62
N ARG A 84 5.09 0.53 -13.88
CA ARG A 84 4.49 0.26 -15.18
C ARG A 84 3.44 1.31 -15.53
N GLU A 85 3.55 1.91 -16.71
CA GLU A 85 2.56 2.88 -17.19
C GLU A 85 1.18 2.25 -17.26
N ASN A 86 0.18 3.02 -16.93
CA ASN A 86 -1.24 2.64 -16.89
C ASN A 86 -1.60 1.65 -15.79
N ALA A 87 -0.65 1.25 -14.94
CA ALA A 87 -0.94 0.42 -13.77
C ALA A 87 -1.82 1.16 -12.77
N TYR A 88 -2.75 0.45 -12.15
CA TYR A 88 -3.58 1.00 -11.09
C TYR A 88 -2.93 0.69 -9.75
N LEU A 89 -2.83 1.71 -8.90
CA LEU A 89 -2.23 1.57 -7.57
C LEU A 89 -3.23 1.93 -6.48
N LEU A 90 -3.18 1.16 -5.41
CA LEU A 90 -3.83 1.50 -4.15
C LEU A 90 -2.75 2.14 -3.26
N LEU A 91 -2.98 3.38 -2.85
CA LEU A 91 -2.08 4.13 -1.98
C LEU A 91 -2.62 4.15 -0.56
N PHE A 92 -1.75 3.86 0.39
CA PHE A 92 -2.08 3.94 1.82
C PHE A 92 -1.49 5.23 2.37
N VAL A 93 -2.36 6.10 2.88
CA VAL A 93 -2.00 7.47 3.27
C VAL A 93 -2.30 7.67 4.75
N LYS A 94 -1.30 8.13 5.50
CA LYS A 94 -1.47 8.53 6.90
C LYS A 94 -1.32 10.05 7.00
N ASP A 95 -2.22 10.69 7.73
CA ASP A 95 -2.32 12.16 7.79
C ASP A 95 -1.00 12.88 8.04
N ASN A 96 -0.16 12.32 8.91
CA ASN A 96 1.10 12.96 9.29
C ASN A 96 2.30 12.53 8.47
N LYS A 97 2.16 11.49 7.65
CA LYS A 97 3.28 10.87 6.94
C LYS A 97 3.13 10.85 5.42
N GLY A 98 1.94 11.16 4.90
CA GLY A 98 1.65 11.03 3.48
C GLY A 98 1.49 9.57 3.06
N VAL A 99 1.92 9.24 1.85
CA VAL A 99 1.84 7.87 1.33
C VAL A 99 2.89 7.00 2.04
N THR A 100 2.44 6.04 2.82
CA THR A 100 3.34 5.15 3.58
C THR A 100 3.55 3.81 2.91
N SER A 101 2.66 3.42 1.99
CA SER A 101 2.75 2.16 1.27
C SER A 101 1.89 2.23 0.02
N TYR A 102 2.15 1.36 -0.94
CA TYR A 102 1.32 1.22 -2.14
C TYR A 102 1.37 -0.22 -2.62
N GLN A 103 0.35 -0.61 -3.40
CA GLN A 103 0.34 -1.89 -4.09
C GLN A 103 -0.39 -1.77 -5.42
N GLU A 104 0.04 -2.56 -6.41
CA GLU A 104 -0.65 -2.63 -7.69
C GLU A 104 -1.94 -3.42 -7.53
N VAL A 105 -3.02 -2.90 -8.12
CA VAL A 105 -4.32 -3.56 -8.13
C VAL A 105 -4.81 -3.71 -9.56
N LYS A 106 -5.77 -4.63 -9.76
CA LYS A 106 -6.39 -4.83 -11.05
C LYS A 106 -7.55 -3.85 -11.25
N LYS A 107 -7.90 -3.60 -12.49
CA LYS A 107 -9.00 -2.70 -12.84
C LYS A 107 -10.32 -3.10 -12.16
N ASP A 108 -10.60 -4.40 -12.07
CA ASP A 108 -11.81 -4.90 -11.43
C ASP A 108 -11.80 -4.79 -9.91
N GLU A 109 -10.66 -4.49 -9.31
CA GLU A 109 -10.53 -4.25 -7.87
C GLU A 109 -10.79 -2.78 -7.50
N LEU A 110 -10.94 -1.89 -8.48
CA LEU A 110 -11.21 -0.47 -8.22
C LEU A 110 -12.66 -0.26 -7.77
N PRO A 111 -12.90 0.60 -6.75
CA PRO A 111 -14.26 1.01 -6.44
C PRO A 111 -14.94 1.64 -7.65
N LYS A 112 -16.25 1.48 -7.75
CA LYS A 112 -17.02 1.95 -8.91
C LYS A 112 -16.76 3.44 -9.22
N LYS A 113 -16.79 4.28 -8.21
CA LYS A 113 -16.58 5.72 -8.38
C LYS A 113 -15.16 6.06 -8.81
N VAL A 114 -14.18 5.27 -8.39
CA VAL A 114 -12.79 5.43 -8.81
C VAL A 114 -12.62 4.98 -10.26
N SER A 115 -13.20 3.83 -10.63
CA SER A 115 -13.09 3.32 -11.99
C SER A 115 -13.69 4.29 -13.01
N GLU A 116 -14.76 4.99 -12.66
CA GLU A 116 -15.36 6.01 -13.52
C GLU A 116 -14.41 7.19 -13.79
N LYS A 117 -13.48 7.47 -12.86
CA LYS A 117 -12.53 8.58 -12.98
C LYS A 117 -11.22 8.18 -13.67
N LEU A 118 -10.80 6.92 -13.55
CA LEU A 118 -9.52 6.44 -14.05
C LEU A 118 -9.60 5.70 -15.38
N ILE A 119 -10.81 5.42 -15.88
CA ILE A 119 -10.97 4.75 -17.17
C ILE A 119 -10.74 5.72 -18.32
N ASN A 120 -9.81 5.36 -19.16
CA ASN A 120 -9.61 5.97 -20.47
C ASN A 120 -9.96 4.95 -21.55
#